data_f4a0d86e24dda851b95e32b2220b5b24
#
_entry.id   f4a0d86e24dda851b95e32b2220b5b24
#
_cell.length_a   1.000
_cell.length_b   1.000
_cell.length_c   1.000
_cell.angle_alpha   90.00
_cell.angle_beta   90.00
_cell.angle_gamma   90.00
#
_symmetry.space_group_name_H-M   'P 1'
#
loop_
_entity.id
_entity.type
_entity.pdbx_description
1 polymer ?
#
loop_
_entity_poly.entity_id
_entity_poly.type
_entity_poly.pdbx_seq_one_letter_code
_entity_poly.pdbx_strand_id
1 'polypeptide(L)'
;MKVSSLVMGIISYNLEGLAKDKPVEQSLSVRGHSRDNECSQQSFNISAKDRAYYALKTRVDSYKEELKDAYNHFDLGKLLLNIPFKKISPDFFASDKQDKVYAGLGYDVEVIKQLGRVLSKLDFNGPYFINTDASVAHSLLVILNNITNYIRIVVNYYLSDGHLAQIRATKSESRLSEIYTSLEEFINISKDCMSKIKLQITFLESRMTREAVLSGIKELVDYEGDIGRAVSLMSTIAVTIWSLC
;
A
#
# COMPACT_ATOMS: atom_id res chain seq x y z
N MET A 1 -4.83 -31.59 -17.01
CA MET A 1 -5.55 -30.32 -16.99
C MET A 1 -4.53 -29.20 -16.82
N LYS A 2 -4.35 -28.40 -17.87
CA LYS A 2 -3.43 -27.24 -17.87
C LYS A 2 -4.22 -26.05 -17.34
N VAL A 3 -3.89 -25.53 -16.18
CA VAL A 3 -4.42 -24.27 -15.67
C VAL A 3 -3.26 -23.28 -15.56
N SER A 4 -3.22 -22.46 -16.52
CA SER A 4 -2.82 -21.06 -16.63
C SER A 4 -1.76 -20.54 -15.67
N SER A 5 -0.52 -20.65 -16.12
CA SER A 5 0.66 -19.90 -15.66
C SER A 5 0.67 -18.46 -16.21
N LEU A 6 -0.44 -17.72 -16.12
CA LEU A 6 -0.58 -16.43 -16.84
C LEU A 6 -0.71 -15.19 -15.95
N VAL A 7 -0.55 -15.29 -14.65
CA VAL A 7 -0.71 -14.13 -13.74
C VAL A 7 0.58 -13.70 -13.04
N MET A 8 1.68 -14.43 -13.21
CA MET A 8 2.98 -14.08 -12.58
C MET A 8 3.88 -13.18 -13.44
N GLY A 9 3.39 -12.66 -14.55
CA GLY A 9 4.19 -11.94 -15.55
C GLY A 9 3.91 -10.45 -15.66
N ILE A 10 3.41 -9.76 -14.62
CA ILE A 10 3.12 -8.34 -14.74
C ILE A 10 4.00 -7.52 -13.79
N ILE A 11 4.95 -6.87 -14.41
CA ILE A 11 5.61 -5.61 -14.04
C ILE A 11 6.68 -5.69 -12.96
N SER A 12 7.85 -6.20 -13.37
CA SER A 12 9.12 -5.66 -12.87
C SER A 12 9.48 -4.42 -13.68
N TYR A 13 8.87 -3.27 -13.38
CA TYR A 13 9.40 -2.00 -13.85
C TYR A 13 10.39 -1.46 -12.83
N ASN A 14 11.66 -1.41 -13.23
CA ASN A 14 12.70 -0.65 -12.56
C ASN A 14 12.30 0.83 -12.49
N LEU A 15 11.97 1.30 -11.30
CA LEU A 15 11.81 2.72 -10.98
C LEU A 15 13.14 3.29 -10.45
N GLU A 16 14.22 3.09 -11.20
CA GLU A 16 15.45 3.85 -11.00
C GLU A 16 15.51 4.94 -12.06
N GLY A 17 15.24 6.16 -11.66
CA GLY A 17 15.55 7.34 -12.47
C GLY A 17 14.45 8.37 -12.60
N LEU A 18 14.07 9.05 -11.52
CA LEU A 18 13.48 10.40 -11.61
C LEU A 18 13.47 11.05 -10.21
N ALA A 19 14.62 11.58 -9.84
CA ALA A 19 14.73 12.54 -8.76
C ALA A 19 15.56 13.69 -9.27
N LYS A 20 14.92 14.84 -9.51
CA LYS A 20 15.44 16.22 -9.34
C LYS A 20 14.61 17.22 -10.14
N ASP A 21 13.57 17.75 -9.53
CA ASP A 21 13.10 19.07 -9.86
C ASP A 21 13.08 19.94 -8.61
N LYS A 22 13.82 21.05 -8.68
CA LYS A 22 13.95 22.05 -7.63
C LYS A 22 12.72 22.95 -7.62
N PRO A 23 12.25 23.44 -6.45
CA PRO A 23 11.17 24.43 -6.41
C PRO A 23 11.68 25.80 -6.88
N VAL A 24 10.93 26.42 -7.78
CA VAL A 24 11.09 27.82 -8.18
C VAL A 24 10.26 28.67 -7.23
N GLU A 25 10.94 29.44 -6.38
CA GLU A 25 10.30 30.51 -5.60
C GLU A 25 9.97 31.68 -6.53
N GLN A 26 8.69 31.98 -6.67
CA GLN A 26 8.23 33.29 -7.22
C GLN A 26 7.68 34.17 -6.09
N SER A 27 8.46 35.17 -5.76
CA SER A 27 8.06 36.27 -4.87
C SER A 27 7.08 37.20 -5.58
N LEU A 28 5.86 37.33 -5.08
CA LEU A 28 4.86 38.30 -5.50
C LEU A 28 4.82 39.48 -4.53
N SER A 29 5.31 40.62 -5.02
CA SER A 29 5.25 41.93 -4.38
C SER A 29 3.81 42.46 -4.41
N VAL A 30 3.23 42.69 -3.24
CA VAL A 30 1.89 43.31 -3.10
C VAL A 30 2.07 44.82 -2.93
N ARG A 31 1.68 45.59 -3.93
CA ARG A 31 1.40 47.04 -3.80
C ARG A 31 -0.08 47.25 -3.46
N GLY A 32 -0.32 47.85 -2.31
CA GLY A 32 -1.67 48.21 -1.87
C GLY A 32 -2.26 49.35 -2.68
N HIS A 33 -3.57 49.24 -2.99
CA HIS A 33 -4.44 50.33 -3.28
C HIS A 33 -5.79 50.06 -2.62
N SER A 34 -6.11 50.87 -1.61
CA SER A 34 -7.45 50.97 -1.04
C SER A 34 -8.41 51.50 -2.08
N ARG A 35 -9.50 50.77 -2.31
CA ARG A 35 -10.77 51.35 -2.77
C ARG A 35 -11.92 50.53 -2.20
N ASP A 36 -12.74 51.19 -1.43
CA ASP A 36 -14.04 50.70 -1.00
C ASP A 36 -14.85 50.25 -2.20
N ASN A 37 -15.24 48.98 -2.22
CA ASN A 37 -16.30 48.52 -3.12
C ASN A 37 -17.07 47.39 -2.44
N GLU A 38 -18.37 47.58 -2.47
CA GLU A 38 -19.45 46.73 -2.03
C GLU A 38 -19.12 45.24 -2.18
N CYS A 39 -19.22 44.54 -1.04
CA CYS A 39 -19.11 43.09 -0.96
C CYS A 39 -20.30 42.43 -1.68
N SER A 40 -20.25 42.37 -3.00
CA SER A 40 -21.09 41.45 -3.76
C SER A 40 -20.67 40.05 -3.37
N GLN A 41 -21.49 39.35 -2.57
CA GLN A 41 -21.37 37.93 -2.33
C GLN A 41 -21.56 37.17 -3.68
N GLN A 42 -20.50 37.13 -4.49
CA GLN A 42 -20.41 36.15 -5.56
C GLN A 42 -20.24 34.78 -4.90
N SER A 43 -21.34 34.07 -4.73
CA SER A 43 -21.32 32.65 -4.50
C SER A 43 -20.57 32.02 -5.70
N PHE A 44 -19.31 31.68 -5.50
CA PHE A 44 -18.54 30.91 -6.49
C PHE A 44 -19.24 29.56 -6.65
N ASN A 45 -20.10 29.44 -7.65
CA ASN A 45 -20.72 28.18 -8.03
C ASN A 45 -19.64 27.25 -8.57
N ILE A 46 -18.98 26.50 -7.67
CA ILE A 46 -18.02 25.47 -8.04
C ILE A 46 -18.76 24.45 -8.91
N SER A 47 -18.22 24.15 -10.12
CA SER A 47 -18.83 23.18 -11.01
C SER A 47 -18.96 21.80 -10.37
N ALA A 48 -19.92 20.98 -10.82
CA ALA A 48 -20.08 19.61 -10.33
C ALA A 48 -18.80 18.79 -10.58
N LYS A 49 -18.16 18.98 -11.74
CA LYS A 49 -16.85 18.39 -12.05
C LYS A 49 -15.76 18.80 -11.06
N ASP A 50 -15.67 20.08 -10.70
CA ASP A 50 -14.67 20.53 -9.73
C ASP A 50 -14.94 19.97 -8.33
N ARG A 51 -16.20 19.88 -7.90
CA ARG A 51 -16.56 19.21 -6.64
C ARG A 51 -16.10 17.77 -6.61
N ALA A 52 -16.36 16.99 -7.66
CA ALA A 52 -15.93 15.61 -7.78
C ALA A 52 -14.39 15.50 -7.75
N TYR A 53 -13.68 16.39 -8.45
CA TYR A 53 -12.23 16.44 -8.42
C TYR A 53 -11.67 16.75 -7.03
N TYR A 54 -12.21 17.77 -6.35
CA TYR A 54 -11.72 18.12 -5.01
C TYR A 54 -12.02 17.03 -3.98
N ALA A 55 -13.16 16.33 -4.11
CA ALA A 55 -13.46 15.17 -3.27
C ALA A 55 -12.41 14.06 -3.46
N LEU A 56 -12.12 13.71 -4.72
CA LEU A 56 -11.08 12.72 -5.05
C LEU A 56 -9.70 13.16 -4.51
N LYS A 57 -9.28 14.38 -4.82
CA LYS A 57 -7.97 14.89 -4.37
C LYS A 57 -7.84 14.89 -2.85
N THR A 58 -8.84 15.43 -2.15
CA THR A 58 -8.84 15.44 -0.68
C THR A 58 -8.72 14.03 -0.11
N ARG A 59 -9.40 13.07 -0.70
CA ARG A 59 -9.34 11.66 -0.25
C ARG A 59 -7.97 11.05 -0.47
N VAL A 60 -7.35 11.29 -1.63
CA VAL A 60 -5.98 10.85 -1.93
C VAL A 60 -4.99 11.47 -0.96
N ASP A 61 -5.07 12.78 -0.72
CA ASP A 61 -4.17 13.49 0.17
C ASP A 61 -4.31 12.99 1.63
N SER A 62 -5.55 12.81 2.09
CA SER A 62 -5.83 12.25 3.42
C SER A 62 -5.22 10.85 3.58
N TYR A 63 -5.34 9.99 2.56
CA TYR A 63 -4.77 8.65 2.64
C TYR A 63 -3.24 8.66 2.59
N LYS A 64 -2.64 9.55 1.79
CA LYS A 64 -1.18 9.77 1.80
C LYS A 64 -0.67 10.18 3.17
N GLU A 65 -1.39 11.07 3.86
CA GLU A 65 -1.03 11.53 5.21
C GLU A 65 -1.18 10.41 6.24
N GLU A 66 -2.27 9.61 6.18
CA GLU A 66 -2.43 8.41 7.03
C GLU A 66 -1.22 7.47 6.91
N LEU A 67 -0.75 7.19 5.67
CA LEU A 67 0.40 6.32 5.42
C LEU A 67 1.72 6.92 5.93
N LYS A 68 1.89 8.22 5.76
CA LYS A 68 3.06 8.96 6.23
C LYS A 68 3.13 9.01 7.76
N ASP A 69 2.00 9.24 8.41
CA ASP A 69 1.92 9.24 9.88
C ASP A 69 2.28 7.87 10.46
N ALA A 70 1.77 6.79 9.87
CA ALA A 70 2.14 5.43 10.26
C ALA A 70 3.66 5.20 10.13
N TYR A 71 4.28 5.65 9.04
CA TYR A 71 5.72 5.57 8.85
C TYR A 71 6.52 6.40 9.86
N ASN A 72 6.09 7.64 10.14
CA ASN A 72 6.77 8.53 11.08
C ASN A 72 6.79 7.94 12.52
N HIS A 73 5.68 7.32 12.93
CA HIS A 73 5.62 6.64 14.22
C HIS A 73 6.51 5.40 14.28
N PHE A 74 6.68 4.70 13.16
CA PHE A 74 7.51 3.51 13.06
C PHE A 74 9.01 3.79 13.19
N ASP A 75 9.51 4.88 12.64
CA ASP A 75 10.96 5.17 12.58
C ASP A 75 11.61 5.21 13.99
N LEU A 76 10.83 5.56 15.01
CA LEU A 76 11.24 5.56 16.41
C LEU A 76 11.40 4.14 17.00
N GLY A 77 10.77 3.13 16.42
CA GLY A 77 10.76 1.75 16.92
C GLY A 77 11.68 0.77 16.18
N LYS A 78 12.31 1.17 15.10
CA LYS A 78 13.07 0.31 14.16
C LYS A 78 14.19 -0.51 14.81
N LEU A 79 14.81 -0.02 15.87
CA LEU A 79 16.02 -0.59 16.48
C LEU A 79 15.82 -1.96 17.14
N LEU A 80 14.59 -2.42 17.31
CA LEU A 80 14.25 -3.65 18.04
C LEU A 80 13.61 -4.74 17.17
N LEU A 81 13.61 -4.57 15.84
CA LEU A 81 12.95 -5.51 14.95
C LEU A 81 13.91 -6.65 14.55
N ASN A 82 13.48 -7.87 14.80
CA ASN A 82 14.28 -9.06 14.53
C ASN A 82 13.57 -10.06 13.62
N ILE A 83 13.25 -9.62 12.38
CA ILE A 83 12.75 -10.53 11.35
C ILE A 83 13.95 -11.20 10.66
N PRO A 84 13.99 -12.55 10.56
CA PRO A 84 15.13 -13.28 10.00
C PRO A 84 15.15 -13.26 8.46
N PHE A 85 15.02 -12.11 7.83
CA PHE A 85 14.94 -11.93 6.38
C PHE A 85 16.02 -12.71 5.62
N LYS A 86 17.27 -12.59 6.07
CA LYS A 86 18.43 -13.25 5.42
C LYS A 86 18.38 -14.76 5.45
N LYS A 87 17.66 -15.34 6.42
CA LYS A 87 17.48 -16.80 6.51
C LYS A 87 16.32 -17.31 5.69
N ILE A 88 15.34 -16.42 5.38
CA ILE A 88 14.13 -16.78 4.64
C ILE A 88 14.40 -16.75 3.14
N SER A 89 14.89 -15.64 2.59
CA SER A 89 15.16 -15.52 1.16
C SER A 89 16.10 -14.34 0.85
N PRO A 90 16.98 -14.49 -0.15
CA PRO A 90 17.75 -13.38 -0.70
C PRO A 90 16.91 -12.21 -1.21
N ASP A 91 15.66 -12.45 -1.62
CA ASP A 91 14.73 -11.44 -2.14
C ASP A 91 14.48 -10.29 -1.15
N PHE A 92 14.67 -10.56 0.16
CA PHE A 92 14.48 -9.59 1.25
C PHE A 92 15.78 -9.05 1.84
N PHE A 93 16.91 -9.14 1.12
CA PHE A 93 18.17 -8.54 1.59
C PHE A 93 18.16 -7.02 1.45
N ALA A 94 17.49 -6.49 0.44
CA ALA A 94 17.40 -5.06 0.21
C ALA A 94 16.46 -4.40 1.22
N SER A 95 16.89 -3.24 1.76
CA SER A 95 16.15 -2.50 2.78
C SER A 95 14.78 -2.02 2.32
N ASP A 96 14.62 -1.70 1.03
CA ASP A 96 13.34 -1.32 0.44
C ASP A 96 12.32 -2.46 0.44
N LYS A 97 12.78 -3.70 0.26
CA LYS A 97 11.93 -4.89 0.35
C LYS A 97 11.48 -5.16 1.79
N GLN A 98 12.40 -4.99 2.75
CA GLN A 98 12.07 -5.10 4.18
C GLN A 98 11.09 -4.00 4.60
N ASP A 99 11.30 -2.76 4.15
CA ASP A 99 10.39 -1.66 4.40
C ASP A 99 8.97 -1.93 3.88
N LYS A 100 8.84 -2.55 2.69
CA LYS A 100 7.54 -2.93 2.16
C LYS A 100 6.83 -3.99 3.00
N VAL A 101 7.56 -4.91 3.62
CA VAL A 101 6.99 -5.87 4.57
C VAL A 101 6.44 -5.15 5.81
N TYR A 102 7.19 -4.19 6.35
CA TYR A 102 6.75 -3.39 7.49
C TYR A 102 5.52 -2.54 7.14
N ALA A 103 5.51 -1.92 5.97
CA ALA A 103 4.39 -1.14 5.45
C ALA A 103 3.13 -2.02 5.24
N GLY A 104 3.30 -3.27 4.78
CA GLY A 104 2.21 -4.24 4.64
C GLY A 104 1.54 -4.63 5.97
N LEU A 105 2.18 -4.32 7.09
CA LEU A 105 1.63 -4.39 8.44
C LEU A 105 1.23 -3.01 9.00
N GLY A 106 1.17 -1.99 8.14
CA GLY A 106 0.84 -0.63 8.54
C GLY A 106 1.84 -0.02 9.52
N TYR A 107 3.10 -0.46 9.47
CA TYR A 107 4.18 -0.03 10.37
C TYR A 107 3.89 -0.25 11.87
N ASP A 108 3.01 -1.19 12.20
CA ASP A 108 2.66 -1.55 13.56
C ASP A 108 3.82 -2.29 14.23
N VAL A 109 4.58 -1.57 15.06
CA VAL A 109 5.80 -2.06 15.71
C VAL A 109 5.56 -3.33 16.51
N GLU A 110 4.44 -3.42 17.23
CA GLU A 110 4.16 -4.60 18.06
C GLU A 110 3.84 -5.82 17.19
N VAL A 111 3.01 -5.66 16.17
CA VAL A 111 2.72 -6.76 15.23
C VAL A 111 3.97 -7.19 14.46
N ILE A 112 4.87 -6.27 14.11
CA ILE A 112 6.13 -6.60 13.46
C ILE A 112 7.04 -7.41 14.39
N LYS A 113 7.09 -7.07 15.68
CA LYS A 113 7.80 -7.88 16.69
C LYS A 113 7.16 -9.26 16.84
N GLN A 114 5.82 -9.34 16.87
CA GLN A 114 5.09 -10.61 16.89
C GLN A 114 5.43 -11.46 15.68
N LEU A 115 5.46 -10.88 14.48
CA LEU A 115 5.89 -11.58 13.26
C LEU A 115 7.30 -12.15 13.42
N GLY A 116 8.24 -11.37 13.94
CA GLY A 116 9.60 -11.83 14.23
C GLY A 116 9.61 -13.05 15.18
N ARG A 117 8.82 -13.02 16.26
CA ARG A 117 8.69 -14.14 17.21
C ARG A 117 8.01 -15.36 16.57
N VAL A 118 6.99 -15.18 15.75
CA VAL A 118 6.34 -16.26 14.99
C VAL A 118 7.33 -16.93 14.06
N LEU A 119 8.05 -16.15 13.25
CA LEU A 119 9.03 -16.67 12.30
C LEU A 119 10.24 -17.33 12.99
N SER A 120 10.62 -16.89 14.18
CA SER A 120 11.73 -17.51 14.96
C SER A 120 11.44 -18.94 15.43
N LYS A 121 10.17 -19.37 15.40
CA LYS A 121 9.75 -20.75 15.73
C LYS A 121 9.93 -21.72 14.55
N LEU A 122 10.24 -21.21 13.36
CA LEU A 122 10.42 -21.98 12.14
C LEU A 122 11.89 -22.38 11.96
N ASP A 123 12.13 -23.48 11.23
CA ASP A 123 13.48 -23.96 10.91
C ASP A 123 13.89 -23.52 9.49
N PHE A 124 14.88 -22.65 9.42
CA PHE A 124 15.44 -22.15 8.15
C PHE A 124 16.78 -22.78 7.77
N ASN A 125 17.20 -23.87 8.45
CA ASN A 125 18.49 -24.53 8.16
C ASN A 125 18.42 -25.55 7.03
N GLY A 126 17.22 -25.91 6.60
CA GLY A 126 17.00 -26.87 5.51
C GLY A 126 17.10 -26.22 4.12
N PRO A 127 17.21 -27.05 3.06
CA PRO A 127 17.19 -26.57 1.69
C PRO A 127 15.85 -25.90 1.38
N TYR A 128 15.90 -24.89 0.48
CA TYR A 128 14.71 -24.17 0.04
C TYR A 128 13.93 -25.00 -1.00
N PHE A 129 12.88 -25.67 -0.54
CA PHE A 129 11.93 -26.41 -1.38
C PHE A 129 10.50 -25.95 -1.13
N ILE A 130 9.59 -26.32 -2.02
CA ILE A 130 8.16 -26.08 -1.86
C ILE A 130 7.67 -26.72 -0.55
N ASN A 131 6.87 -25.97 0.22
CA ASN A 131 6.31 -26.34 1.54
C ASN A 131 7.33 -26.48 2.68
N THR A 132 8.59 -26.06 2.52
CA THR A 132 9.50 -25.87 3.66
C THR A 132 9.13 -24.62 4.47
N ASP A 133 9.64 -24.53 5.67
CA ASP A 133 9.44 -23.35 6.54
C ASP A 133 9.89 -22.07 5.84
N ALA A 134 11.03 -22.10 5.15
CA ALA A 134 11.54 -20.95 4.41
C ALA A 134 10.60 -20.52 3.26
N SER A 135 10.08 -21.48 2.47
CA SER A 135 9.17 -21.14 1.37
C SER A 135 7.82 -20.62 1.84
N VAL A 136 7.30 -21.15 2.96
CA VAL A 136 6.04 -20.70 3.55
C VAL A 136 6.20 -19.30 4.17
N ALA A 137 7.29 -19.08 4.91
CA ALA A 137 7.63 -17.75 5.43
C ALA A 137 7.85 -16.73 4.29
N HIS A 138 8.55 -17.12 3.22
CA HIS A 138 8.72 -16.29 2.03
C HIS A 138 7.38 -15.89 1.42
N SER A 139 6.43 -16.83 1.28
CA SER A 139 5.10 -16.53 0.74
C SER A 139 4.35 -15.48 1.58
N LEU A 140 4.47 -15.54 2.91
CA LEU A 140 3.89 -14.53 3.79
C LEU A 140 4.52 -13.14 3.57
N LEU A 141 5.86 -13.08 3.46
CA LEU A 141 6.56 -11.81 3.21
C LEU A 141 6.22 -11.25 1.82
N VAL A 142 6.01 -12.11 0.81
CA VAL A 142 5.57 -11.71 -0.53
C VAL A 142 4.17 -11.11 -0.50
N ILE A 143 3.23 -11.69 0.25
CA ILE A 143 1.89 -11.12 0.42
C ILE A 143 1.96 -9.71 1.00
N LEU A 144 2.71 -9.51 2.09
CA LEU A 144 2.89 -8.19 2.71
C LEU A 144 3.53 -7.18 1.75
N ASN A 145 4.55 -7.61 0.99
CA ASN A 145 5.18 -6.79 -0.04
C ASN A 145 4.19 -6.40 -1.15
N ASN A 146 3.33 -7.33 -1.59
CA ASN A 146 2.34 -7.07 -2.65
C ASN A 146 1.27 -6.08 -2.20
N ILE A 147 0.76 -6.19 -0.98
CA ILE A 147 -0.18 -5.21 -0.40
C ILE A 147 0.42 -3.81 -0.49
N THR A 148 1.66 -3.64 -0.02
CA THR A 148 2.37 -2.36 -0.07
C THR A 148 2.59 -1.88 -1.51
N ASN A 149 2.96 -2.76 -2.42
CA ASN A 149 3.17 -2.40 -3.82
C ASN A 149 1.88 -1.87 -4.47
N TYR A 150 0.74 -2.52 -4.25
CA TYR A 150 -0.54 -2.05 -4.79
C TYR A 150 -0.92 -0.69 -4.20
N ILE A 151 -0.75 -0.49 -2.88
CA ILE A 151 -0.99 0.81 -2.25
C ILE A 151 -0.11 1.90 -2.89
N ARG A 152 1.20 1.66 -3.00
CA ARG A 152 2.14 2.64 -3.57
C ARG A 152 1.87 2.93 -5.04
N ILE A 153 1.53 1.94 -5.84
CA ILE A 153 1.18 2.13 -7.25
C ILE A 153 -0.06 2.99 -7.39
N VAL A 154 -1.12 2.70 -6.65
CA VAL A 154 -2.37 3.47 -6.72
C VAL A 154 -2.15 4.90 -6.26
N VAL A 155 -1.52 5.08 -5.09
CA VAL A 155 -1.48 6.40 -4.42
C VAL A 155 -0.36 7.30 -4.96
N ASN A 156 0.83 6.73 -5.25
CA ASN A 156 1.99 7.53 -5.61
C ASN A 156 2.23 7.59 -7.12
N TYR A 157 1.61 6.67 -7.89
CA TYR A 157 1.78 6.67 -9.35
C TYR A 157 0.47 7.03 -10.06
N TYR A 158 -0.60 6.21 -9.96
CA TYR A 158 -1.85 6.46 -10.68
C TYR A 158 -2.57 7.73 -10.23
N LEU A 159 -2.51 8.05 -8.94
CA LEU A 159 -3.12 9.22 -8.33
C LEU A 159 -2.07 10.20 -7.77
N SER A 160 -0.91 10.30 -8.45
CA SER A 160 0.07 11.34 -8.18
C SER A 160 -0.49 12.73 -8.52
N ASP A 161 0.07 13.79 -7.96
CA ASP A 161 -0.41 15.15 -8.18
C ASP A 161 -0.42 15.53 -9.67
N GLY A 162 0.60 15.09 -10.45
CA GLY A 162 0.65 15.29 -11.88
C GLY A 162 -0.48 14.57 -12.62
N HIS A 163 -0.74 13.30 -12.29
CA HIS A 163 -1.85 12.55 -12.90
C HIS A 163 -3.21 13.10 -12.46
N LEU A 164 -3.40 13.51 -11.21
CA LEU A 164 -4.62 14.15 -10.75
C LEU A 164 -4.92 15.44 -11.51
N ALA A 165 -3.90 16.26 -11.81
CA ALA A 165 -4.07 17.44 -12.64
C ALA A 165 -4.51 17.10 -14.08
N GLN A 166 -3.93 16.05 -14.67
CA GLN A 166 -4.31 15.55 -15.99
C GLN A 166 -5.74 14.98 -16.00
N ILE A 167 -6.11 14.19 -14.98
CA ILE A 167 -7.45 13.63 -14.79
C ILE A 167 -8.48 14.76 -14.70
N ARG A 168 -8.20 15.83 -13.92
CA ARG A 168 -9.07 17.01 -13.83
C ARG A 168 -9.30 17.64 -15.20
N ALA A 169 -8.23 17.79 -16.00
CA ALA A 169 -8.33 18.42 -17.30
C ALA A 169 -9.15 17.59 -18.31
N THR A 170 -8.97 16.26 -18.31
CA THR A 170 -9.44 15.38 -19.39
C THR A 170 -10.71 14.59 -19.07
N LYS A 171 -11.01 14.31 -17.81
CA LYS A 171 -12.12 13.40 -17.44
C LYS A 171 -13.40 14.15 -17.12
N SER A 172 -14.54 13.49 -17.32
CA SER A 172 -15.86 13.98 -16.91
C SER A 172 -16.09 13.84 -15.40
N GLU A 173 -17.13 14.51 -14.89
CA GLU A 173 -17.58 14.37 -13.50
C GLU A 173 -17.87 12.89 -13.13
N SER A 174 -18.60 12.17 -14.00
CA SER A 174 -18.91 10.74 -13.77
C SER A 174 -17.64 9.92 -13.61
N ARG A 175 -16.64 10.15 -14.48
CA ARG A 175 -15.38 9.40 -14.41
C ARG A 175 -14.58 9.72 -13.13
N LEU A 176 -14.59 10.98 -12.68
CA LEU A 176 -13.99 11.37 -11.40
C LEU A 176 -14.66 10.68 -10.23
N SER A 177 -16.00 10.55 -10.25
CA SER A 177 -16.78 9.86 -9.23
C SER A 177 -16.50 8.34 -9.23
N GLU A 178 -16.35 7.72 -10.41
CA GLU A 178 -15.96 6.32 -10.55
C GLU A 178 -14.56 6.06 -9.95
N ILE A 179 -13.58 6.92 -10.24
CA ILE A 179 -12.24 6.83 -9.65
C ILE A 179 -12.31 6.96 -8.13
N TYR A 180 -13.08 7.92 -7.62
CA TYR A 180 -13.28 8.10 -6.18
C TYR A 180 -13.87 6.84 -5.52
N THR A 181 -14.92 6.29 -6.09
CA THR A 181 -15.57 5.06 -5.56
C THR A 181 -14.61 3.87 -5.57
N SER A 182 -13.87 3.67 -6.66
CA SER A 182 -12.87 2.60 -6.76
C SER A 182 -11.72 2.80 -5.75
N LEU A 183 -11.30 4.06 -5.49
CA LEU A 183 -10.29 4.37 -4.48
C LEU A 183 -10.80 4.04 -3.07
N GLU A 184 -12.04 4.39 -2.74
CA GLU A 184 -12.64 4.04 -1.43
C GLU A 184 -12.69 2.52 -1.23
N GLU A 185 -13.15 1.78 -2.25
CA GLU A 185 -13.17 0.33 -2.20
C GLU A 185 -11.76 -0.25 -2.00
N PHE A 186 -10.77 0.25 -2.76
CA PHE A 186 -9.38 -0.16 -2.63
C PHE A 186 -8.83 0.07 -1.22
N ILE A 187 -9.07 1.25 -0.64
CA ILE A 187 -8.61 1.60 0.71
C ILE A 187 -9.26 0.67 1.75
N ASN A 188 -10.56 0.44 1.64
CA ASN A 188 -11.29 -0.40 2.59
C ASN A 188 -10.78 -1.85 2.55
N ILE A 189 -10.61 -2.43 1.36
CA ILE A 189 -10.09 -3.78 1.20
C ILE A 189 -8.65 -3.88 1.72
N SER A 190 -7.80 -2.90 1.44
CA SER A 190 -6.42 -2.91 1.91
C SER A 190 -6.33 -2.84 3.44
N LYS A 191 -7.15 -2.01 4.09
CA LYS A 191 -7.22 -1.89 5.55
C LYS A 191 -7.77 -3.17 6.21
N ASP A 192 -8.83 -3.76 5.64
CA ASP A 192 -9.39 -5.02 6.12
C ASP A 192 -8.39 -6.18 6.00
N CYS A 193 -7.74 -6.30 4.84
CA CYS A 193 -6.71 -7.30 4.60
C CYS A 193 -5.56 -7.20 5.60
N MET A 194 -5.01 -6.00 5.80
CA MET A 194 -3.96 -5.77 6.79
C MET A 194 -4.42 -6.09 8.22
N SER A 195 -5.65 -5.72 8.57
CA SER A 195 -6.23 -6.02 9.90
C SER A 195 -6.35 -7.53 10.13
N LYS A 196 -6.84 -8.28 9.15
CA LYS A 196 -6.94 -9.74 9.22
C LYS A 196 -5.56 -10.40 9.37
N ILE A 197 -4.56 -9.95 8.63
CA ILE A 197 -3.18 -10.46 8.75
C ILE A 197 -2.63 -10.19 10.16
N LYS A 198 -2.82 -9.00 10.70
CA LYS A 198 -2.37 -8.63 12.05
C LYS A 198 -2.99 -9.55 13.11
N LEU A 199 -4.30 -9.78 13.03
CA LEU A 199 -5.01 -10.69 13.94
C LEU A 199 -4.46 -12.12 13.85
N GLN A 200 -4.20 -12.62 12.64
CA GLN A 200 -3.64 -13.96 12.46
C GLN A 200 -2.20 -14.05 12.99
N ILE A 201 -1.35 -13.04 12.79
CA ILE A 201 -0.01 -13.01 13.36
C ILE A 201 -0.06 -13.07 14.89
N THR A 202 -0.94 -12.28 15.52
CA THR A 202 -1.14 -12.30 16.98
C THR A 202 -1.61 -13.68 17.46
N PHE A 203 -2.51 -14.31 16.73
CA PHE A 203 -2.96 -15.66 17.04
C PHE A 203 -1.83 -16.71 16.91
N LEU A 204 -1.02 -16.62 15.84
CA LEU A 204 0.11 -17.52 15.59
C LEU A 204 1.22 -17.35 16.63
N GLU A 205 1.38 -16.17 17.19
CA GLU A 205 2.33 -15.95 18.27
C GLU A 205 2.03 -16.81 19.50
N SER A 206 0.75 -17.02 19.82
CA SER A 206 0.33 -17.87 20.95
C SER A 206 0.54 -19.37 20.71
N ARG A 207 0.79 -19.82 19.48
CA ARG A 207 1.02 -21.23 19.16
C ARG A 207 2.38 -21.68 19.66
N MET A 208 2.41 -22.84 20.34
CA MET A 208 3.60 -23.34 21.04
C MET A 208 4.50 -24.21 20.14
N THR A 209 3.94 -24.84 19.10
CA THR A 209 4.70 -25.77 18.25
C THR A 209 4.97 -25.21 16.88
N ARG A 210 6.11 -25.61 16.29
CA ARG A 210 6.51 -25.27 14.93
C ARG A 210 5.45 -25.68 13.91
N GLU A 211 4.90 -26.89 14.04
CA GLU A 211 3.90 -27.45 13.13
C GLU A 211 2.61 -26.61 13.13
N ALA A 212 2.16 -26.17 14.32
CA ALA A 212 0.98 -25.33 14.44
C ALA A 212 1.19 -23.93 13.82
N VAL A 213 2.39 -23.36 13.97
CA VAL A 213 2.77 -22.09 13.33
C VAL A 213 2.84 -22.25 11.81
N LEU A 214 3.52 -23.30 11.34
CA LEU A 214 3.67 -23.58 9.91
C LEU A 214 2.31 -23.79 9.23
N SER A 215 1.42 -24.59 9.86
CA SER A 215 0.06 -24.82 9.36
C SER A 215 -0.74 -23.52 9.27
N GLY A 216 -0.68 -22.68 10.30
CA GLY A 216 -1.43 -21.43 10.30
C GLY A 216 -0.89 -20.39 9.30
N ILE A 217 0.43 -20.36 9.07
CA ILE A 217 0.96 -19.51 7.99
C ILE A 217 0.53 -20.05 6.62
N LYS A 218 0.53 -21.37 6.39
CA LYS A 218 0.03 -21.97 5.14
C LYS A 218 -1.41 -21.58 4.86
N GLU A 219 -2.27 -21.63 5.88
CA GLU A 219 -3.67 -21.19 5.78
C GLU A 219 -3.78 -19.68 5.46
N LEU A 220 -2.94 -18.84 6.10
CA LEU A 220 -2.90 -17.41 5.87
C LEU A 220 -2.47 -17.04 4.44
N VAL A 221 -1.53 -17.80 3.87
CA VAL A 221 -1.00 -17.55 2.51
C VAL A 221 -1.73 -18.32 1.42
N ASP A 222 -2.78 -19.05 1.76
CA ASP A 222 -3.58 -19.77 0.78
C ASP A 222 -4.22 -18.77 -0.20
N TYR A 223 -3.98 -18.99 -1.48
CA TYR A 223 -4.50 -18.13 -2.54
C TYR A 223 -6.03 -18.10 -2.58
N GLU A 224 -6.67 -19.25 -2.28
CA GLU A 224 -8.13 -19.38 -2.21
C GLU A 224 -8.69 -18.92 -0.85
N GLY A 225 -7.84 -18.61 0.10
CA GLY A 225 -8.20 -18.08 1.41
C GLY A 225 -8.65 -16.61 1.35
N ASP A 226 -9.14 -16.09 2.46
CA ASP A 226 -9.65 -14.71 2.55
C ASP A 226 -8.60 -13.66 2.22
N ILE A 227 -7.36 -13.86 2.67
CA ILE A 227 -6.26 -12.95 2.40
C ILE A 227 -5.85 -13.02 0.92
N GLY A 228 -5.73 -14.22 0.36
CA GLY A 228 -5.39 -14.41 -1.06
C GLY A 228 -6.40 -13.74 -1.97
N ARG A 229 -7.70 -13.93 -1.70
CA ARG A 229 -8.78 -13.25 -2.43
C ARG A 229 -8.74 -11.74 -2.27
N ALA A 230 -8.50 -11.21 -1.06
CA ALA A 230 -8.40 -9.78 -0.83
C ALA A 230 -7.23 -9.15 -1.62
N VAL A 231 -6.05 -9.78 -1.61
CA VAL A 231 -4.88 -9.31 -2.37
C VAL A 231 -5.15 -9.36 -3.89
N SER A 232 -5.82 -10.40 -4.38
CA SER A 232 -6.24 -10.50 -5.79
C SER A 232 -7.23 -9.39 -6.17
N LEU A 233 -8.20 -9.09 -5.30
CA LEU A 233 -9.16 -8.01 -5.51
C LEU A 233 -8.48 -6.63 -5.48
N MET A 234 -7.53 -6.39 -4.57
CA MET A 234 -6.71 -5.16 -4.59
C MET A 234 -6.00 -4.97 -5.93
N SER A 235 -5.42 -6.04 -6.49
CA SER A 235 -4.80 -6.00 -7.82
C SER A 235 -5.80 -5.60 -8.91
N THR A 236 -6.99 -6.20 -8.90
CA THR A 236 -8.04 -5.92 -9.87
C THR A 236 -8.51 -4.47 -9.80
N ILE A 237 -8.76 -3.95 -8.58
CA ILE A 237 -9.20 -2.56 -8.40
C ILE A 237 -8.08 -1.58 -8.78
N ALA A 238 -6.82 -1.89 -8.48
CA ALA A 238 -5.69 -1.06 -8.93
C ALA A 238 -5.64 -0.93 -10.46
N VAL A 239 -5.86 -2.04 -11.20
CA VAL A 239 -5.98 -2.02 -12.66
C VAL A 239 -7.20 -1.22 -13.12
N THR A 240 -8.33 -1.34 -12.43
CA THR A 240 -9.54 -0.54 -12.71
C THR A 240 -9.24 0.95 -12.55
N ILE A 241 -8.66 1.38 -11.44
CA ILE A 241 -8.27 2.79 -11.22
C ILE A 241 -7.37 3.27 -12.36
N TRP A 242 -6.33 2.49 -12.71
CA TRP A 242 -5.45 2.84 -13.81
C TRP A 242 -6.20 3.04 -15.14
N SER A 243 -7.16 2.17 -15.46
CA SER A 243 -7.95 2.26 -16.71
C SER A 243 -8.90 3.45 -16.74
N LEU A 244 -9.29 3.95 -15.57
CA LEU A 244 -10.15 5.12 -15.41
C LEU A 244 -9.34 6.44 -15.54
N CYS A 245 -8.06 6.43 -15.12
CA CYS A 245 -7.18 7.59 -15.22
C CYS A 245 -6.73 7.86 -16.64
#